data_fc7460285703e140e55a7faa869d41e8
#
_entry.id   fc7460285703e140e55a7faa869d41e8
#
_cell.length_a   1.000
_cell.length_b   1.000
_cell.length_c   1.000
_cell.angle_alpha   90.00
_cell.angle_beta   90.00
_cell.angle_gamma   90.00
#
_symmetry.space_group_name_H-M   'P 1'
#
loop_
_entity.id
_entity.type
_entity.pdbx_description
1 polymer ?
#
loop_
_entity_poly.entity_id
_entity_poly.type
_entity_poly.pdbx_seq_one_letter_code
_entity_poly.pdbx_strand_id
1 'polypeptide(L)'
;MQNTKAKRELILRNCDTDFYGDEILAERDKFDDAYFQSVRDGGYTAIWICGRLRELVNFDEAPHWDKNNAARIKALNGIIERGHKFGVGIYLYVNEPRGLYADDPIYEQHPDLKGAPSKLAQEPALKGIEPDYAFCTKSTFTERYLTDGFAQLFAKCGGLAGVILMTTSEITSHCFSHVDERNLLNEESKAKAVDCPRCRNSNGADTIVDVIHKIRNGIRQSSDTAKIVAWNWSWGMHQAPPQAEMIRQLPSDVIVMCDMQRGGSKTTDGVEMIVDEYSFSYLGPSPLFIGTAKVAAETDHELWAKLMVNVTHEFLVVPYLPLYFRLAKKTIAIREYNSRGWMGCWNYGGIATTPMAKLGSKIFTDDNFSEDKIDGEVRDLARQMYGADKADAAFRAWKEFDAAFEYFPFDMALIYYGPHMHGTGLEWIFAEEETPMPWYWMKDTGRSTNNLSTWCTFFTPEQVIYFLSKLCDGWKKGIEILAEALGIENAFDAIANFDSRVGKPGFEDFNIARTMYFHYMSSIAFVEFRLASLAYFKNENRAEQQEKITTLLEKEKPRIRAMSQIIAVYPKIPAQEEAQQMLYTVDHLKQKLVNIDNFTFESGQVI
;
A
#
# COMPACT_ATOMS: atom_id res chain seq x y z
N MET A 1 -35.96 -9.04 -21.55
CA MET A 1 -34.65 -9.50 -21.06
C MET A 1 -34.36 -8.71 -19.80
N GLN A 2 -34.41 -9.34 -18.63
CA GLN A 2 -33.97 -8.72 -17.38
C GLN A 2 -32.48 -8.47 -17.53
N ASN A 3 -32.08 -7.21 -17.54
CA ASN A 3 -30.69 -6.78 -17.52
C ASN A 3 -30.13 -7.15 -16.13
N THR A 4 -29.64 -8.39 -15.98
CA THR A 4 -28.88 -8.76 -14.79
C THR A 4 -27.60 -7.94 -14.84
N LYS A 5 -27.60 -6.77 -14.15
CA LYS A 5 -26.39 -5.99 -13.96
C LYS A 5 -25.30 -6.95 -13.45
N ALA A 6 -24.20 -7.06 -14.17
CA ALA A 6 -23.08 -7.90 -13.75
C ALA A 6 -22.67 -7.54 -12.33
N LYS A 7 -22.48 -8.55 -11.49
CA LYS A 7 -22.11 -8.40 -10.08
C LYS A 7 -20.78 -7.64 -10.00
N ARG A 8 -20.69 -6.62 -9.11
CA ARG A 8 -19.44 -5.91 -8.85
C ARG A 8 -18.44 -6.81 -8.14
N GLU A 9 -17.18 -6.65 -8.47
CA GLU A 9 -16.07 -7.39 -7.86
C GLU A 9 -15.37 -6.54 -6.79
N LEU A 10 -15.22 -7.08 -5.59
CA LEU A 10 -14.51 -6.44 -4.49
C LEU A 10 -13.40 -7.37 -4.01
N ILE A 11 -12.15 -6.90 -4.12
CA ILE A 11 -10.98 -7.73 -3.92
C ILE A 11 -10.13 -7.18 -2.78
N LEU A 12 -9.74 -8.07 -1.86
CA LEU A 12 -8.73 -7.82 -0.83
C LEU A 12 -7.56 -8.80 -0.95
N ARG A 13 -6.60 -8.68 -0.06
CA ARG A 13 -5.51 -9.63 0.16
C ARG A 13 -5.44 -10.02 1.62
N ASN A 14 -4.99 -11.22 1.90
CA ASN A 14 -4.60 -11.59 3.25
C ASN A 14 -3.24 -10.98 3.59
N CYS A 15 -3.23 -9.89 4.33
CA CYS A 15 -2.00 -9.18 4.72
C CYS A 15 -1.21 -9.89 5.84
N ASP A 16 -1.71 -11.00 6.37
CA ASP A 16 -0.96 -11.87 7.31
C ASP A 16 -0.05 -12.88 6.58
N THR A 17 -0.04 -12.86 5.24
CA THR A 17 0.84 -13.68 4.39
C THR A 17 2.08 -12.90 3.99
N ASP A 18 3.15 -13.61 3.64
CA ASP A 18 4.39 -13.01 3.17
C ASP A 18 4.31 -12.70 1.66
N PHE A 19 4.21 -11.42 1.31
CA PHE A 19 4.14 -10.98 -0.08
C PHE A 19 5.41 -11.30 -0.89
N TYR A 20 6.56 -11.22 -0.25
CA TYR A 20 7.86 -11.49 -0.90
C TYR A 20 8.29 -12.95 -0.80
N GLY A 21 7.63 -13.73 0.06
CA GLY A 21 7.86 -15.16 0.24
C GLY A 21 6.96 -16.05 -0.64
N ASP A 22 6.66 -17.23 -0.13
CA ASP A 22 5.77 -18.20 -0.78
C ASP A 22 4.41 -18.23 -0.08
N GLU A 23 3.45 -17.45 -0.59
CA GLU A 23 2.10 -17.40 -0.03
C GLU A 23 1.32 -18.71 -0.21
N ILE A 24 1.67 -19.51 -1.23
CA ILE A 24 0.93 -20.72 -1.62
C ILE A 24 1.37 -21.91 -0.79
N LEU A 25 2.69 -22.05 -0.53
CA LEU A 25 3.27 -23.14 0.29
C LEU A 25 3.70 -22.66 1.68
N ALA A 26 3.07 -21.64 2.23
CA ALA A 26 3.39 -21.13 3.56
C ALA A 26 3.26 -22.22 4.64
N GLU A 27 4.16 -22.23 5.63
CA GLU A 27 4.15 -23.20 6.76
C GLU A 27 2.85 -23.20 7.56
N ARG A 28 2.13 -22.07 7.58
CA ARG A 28 0.83 -21.92 8.24
C ARG A 28 -0.26 -21.71 7.21
N ASP A 29 -1.35 -22.44 7.34
CA ASP A 29 -2.56 -22.20 6.54
C ASP A 29 -3.18 -20.86 6.92
N LYS A 30 -2.88 -19.84 6.13
CA LYS A 30 -3.41 -18.48 6.27
C LYS A 30 -4.71 -18.27 5.50
N PHE A 31 -5.13 -19.27 4.72
CA PHE A 31 -6.33 -19.24 3.90
C PHE A 31 -7.36 -20.27 4.41
N ASP A 32 -7.58 -20.27 5.72
CA ASP A 32 -8.53 -21.17 6.38
C ASP A 32 -9.99 -20.73 6.20
N ASP A 33 -10.92 -21.57 6.67
CA ASP A 33 -12.37 -21.30 6.60
C ASP A 33 -12.74 -20.00 7.33
N ALA A 34 -12.08 -19.68 8.45
CA ALA A 34 -12.36 -18.47 9.22
C ALA A 34 -11.96 -17.21 8.46
N TYR A 35 -10.82 -17.25 7.75
CA TYR A 35 -10.41 -16.17 6.89
C TYR A 35 -11.43 -15.92 5.75
N PHE A 36 -11.83 -16.96 5.01
CA PHE A 36 -12.80 -16.81 3.91
C PHE A 36 -14.18 -16.38 4.41
N GLN A 37 -14.61 -16.86 5.58
CA GLN A 37 -15.82 -16.36 6.21
C GLN A 37 -15.70 -14.87 6.51
N SER A 38 -14.57 -14.39 7.03
CA SER A 38 -14.34 -12.97 7.33
C SER A 38 -14.39 -12.09 6.07
N VAL A 39 -13.82 -12.56 4.95
CA VAL A 39 -13.87 -11.88 3.64
C VAL A 39 -15.33 -11.72 3.18
N ARG A 40 -16.10 -12.79 3.25
CA ARG A 40 -17.53 -12.79 2.91
C ARG A 40 -18.35 -11.86 3.81
N ASP A 41 -18.12 -11.92 5.13
CA ASP A 41 -18.84 -11.10 6.12
C ASP A 41 -18.52 -9.60 5.98
N GLY A 42 -17.35 -9.27 5.43
CA GLY A 42 -16.97 -7.93 5.01
C GLY A 42 -17.63 -7.46 3.72
N GLY A 43 -18.33 -8.36 2.99
CA GLY A 43 -19.00 -8.07 1.72
C GLY A 43 -18.06 -8.14 0.51
N TYR A 44 -16.86 -8.72 0.66
CA TYR A 44 -15.91 -8.90 -0.43
C TYR A 44 -16.16 -10.20 -1.19
N THR A 45 -15.87 -10.18 -2.51
CA THR A 45 -16.21 -11.27 -3.43
C THR A 45 -15.00 -12.06 -3.88
N ALA A 46 -13.79 -11.52 -3.66
CA ALA A 46 -12.55 -12.16 -4.07
C ALA A 46 -11.36 -11.76 -3.20
N ILE A 47 -10.29 -12.54 -3.32
CA ILE A 47 -8.96 -12.20 -2.82
C ILE A 47 -7.94 -12.33 -3.94
N TRP A 48 -6.78 -11.67 -3.76
CA TRP A 48 -5.62 -11.90 -4.62
C TRP A 48 -4.43 -12.43 -3.83
N ILE A 49 -3.64 -13.28 -4.51
CA ILE A 49 -2.44 -13.95 -3.99
C ILE A 49 -1.32 -13.70 -4.98
N CYS A 50 -0.09 -13.53 -4.52
CA CYS A 50 1.08 -13.42 -5.38
C CYS A 50 1.39 -14.75 -6.06
N GLY A 51 1.64 -14.73 -7.38
CA GLY A 51 2.03 -15.91 -8.14
C GLY A 51 3.18 -15.63 -9.10
N ARG A 52 4.05 -16.62 -9.28
CA ARG A 52 5.13 -16.60 -10.28
C ARG A 52 4.93 -17.76 -11.23
N LEU A 53 4.78 -17.48 -12.53
CA LEU A 53 4.40 -18.48 -13.51
C LEU A 53 5.34 -19.69 -13.50
N ARG A 54 6.67 -19.49 -13.49
CA ARG A 54 7.69 -20.55 -13.48
C ARG A 54 7.71 -21.42 -12.22
N GLU A 55 7.04 -20.99 -11.15
CA GLU A 55 6.89 -21.75 -9.90
C GLU A 55 5.57 -22.54 -9.86
N LEU A 56 4.70 -22.37 -10.85
CA LEU A 56 3.37 -22.99 -10.94
C LEU A 56 3.27 -23.98 -12.10
N VAL A 57 4.05 -23.76 -13.17
CA VAL A 57 4.02 -24.61 -14.37
C VAL A 57 5.41 -25.04 -14.78
N ASN A 58 5.52 -26.14 -15.52
CA ASN A 58 6.79 -26.71 -15.93
C ASN A 58 7.07 -26.43 -17.40
N PHE A 59 8.35 -26.24 -17.69
CA PHE A 59 8.87 -26.06 -19.05
C PHE A 59 9.98 -27.08 -19.28
N ASP A 60 9.89 -27.85 -20.36
CA ASP A 60 10.88 -28.91 -20.66
C ASP A 60 12.28 -28.33 -20.86
N GLU A 61 12.39 -27.10 -21.38
CA GLU A 61 13.65 -26.39 -21.57
C GLU A 61 14.25 -25.84 -20.27
N ALA A 62 13.44 -25.75 -19.22
CA ALA A 62 13.86 -25.18 -17.94
C ALA A 62 13.44 -26.05 -16.74
N PRO A 63 13.84 -27.36 -16.70
CA PRO A 63 13.43 -28.26 -15.63
C PRO A 63 13.94 -27.82 -14.24
N HIS A 64 14.98 -26.99 -14.17
CA HIS A 64 15.52 -26.43 -12.93
C HIS A 64 14.62 -25.37 -12.30
N TRP A 65 13.60 -24.86 -13.01
CA TRP A 65 12.58 -23.99 -12.45
C TRP A 65 11.52 -24.73 -11.64
N ASP A 66 11.41 -26.06 -11.82
CA ASP A 66 10.50 -26.87 -10.99
C ASP A 66 11.06 -26.98 -9.55
N LYS A 67 10.56 -26.12 -8.69
CA LYS A 67 10.83 -26.13 -7.26
C LYS A 67 9.52 -26.38 -6.51
N ASN A 68 9.03 -27.62 -6.54
CA ASN A 68 7.75 -28.04 -5.94
C ASN A 68 6.49 -27.50 -6.68
N ASN A 69 6.55 -27.29 -7.99
CA ASN A 69 5.44 -26.75 -8.77
C ASN A 69 4.16 -27.60 -8.62
N ALA A 70 4.26 -28.93 -8.61
CA ALA A 70 3.12 -29.81 -8.39
C ALA A 70 2.48 -29.62 -7.01
N ALA A 71 3.29 -29.42 -5.97
CA ALA A 71 2.81 -29.16 -4.62
C ALA A 71 2.11 -27.77 -4.55
N ARG A 72 2.67 -26.74 -5.21
CA ARG A 72 2.03 -25.41 -5.29
C ARG A 72 0.69 -25.46 -6.02
N ILE A 73 0.60 -26.14 -7.14
CA ILE A 73 -0.68 -26.33 -7.87
C ILE A 73 -1.70 -27.03 -6.98
N LYS A 74 -1.29 -28.07 -6.24
CA LYS A 74 -2.19 -28.74 -5.29
C LYS A 74 -2.66 -27.80 -4.18
N ALA A 75 -1.75 -27.04 -3.59
CA ALA A 75 -2.07 -26.07 -2.53
C ALA A 75 -2.99 -24.96 -3.07
N LEU A 76 -2.67 -24.41 -4.24
CA LEU A 76 -3.48 -23.36 -4.88
C LEU A 76 -4.91 -23.87 -5.18
N ASN A 77 -5.07 -25.07 -5.70
CA ASN A 77 -6.40 -25.67 -5.89
C ASN A 77 -7.16 -25.83 -4.56
N GLY A 78 -6.47 -26.23 -3.49
CA GLY A 78 -7.08 -26.29 -2.16
C GLY A 78 -7.57 -24.91 -1.66
N ILE A 79 -6.82 -23.83 -1.92
CA ILE A 79 -7.22 -22.45 -1.61
C ILE A 79 -8.43 -22.05 -2.47
N ILE A 80 -8.42 -22.38 -3.77
CA ILE A 80 -9.51 -22.09 -4.71
C ILE A 80 -10.80 -22.80 -4.27
N GLU A 81 -10.74 -24.10 -4.01
CA GLU A 81 -11.88 -24.89 -3.56
C GLU A 81 -12.50 -24.33 -2.27
N ARG A 82 -11.65 -23.96 -1.32
CA ARG A 82 -12.07 -23.36 -0.07
C ARG A 82 -12.69 -21.98 -0.29
N GLY A 83 -12.08 -21.12 -1.11
CA GLY A 83 -12.67 -19.83 -1.50
C GLY A 83 -14.05 -19.98 -2.12
N HIS A 84 -14.20 -20.92 -3.06
CA HIS A 84 -15.49 -21.21 -3.71
C HIS A 84 -16.57 -21.66 -2.72
N LYS A 85 -16.22 -22.45 -1.69
CA LYS A 85 -17.16 -22.84 -0.62
C LYS A 85 -17.80 -21.62 0.06
N PHE A 86 -17.06 -20.52 0.17
CA PHE A 86 -17.55 -19.26 0.75
C PHE A 86 -18.02 -18.23 -0.31
N GLY A 87 -17.98 -18.58 -1.59
CA GLY A 87 -18.34 -17.67 -2.69
C GLY A 87 -17.30 -16.57 -2.91
N VAL A 88 -16.03 -16.84 -2.58
CA VAL A 88 -14.89 -15.93 -2.74
C VAL A 88 -13.99 -16.43 -3.87
N GLY A 89 -13.82 -15.60 -4.92
CA GLY A 89 -12.92 -15.89 -6.04
C GLY A 89 -11.45 -15.68 -5.67
N ILE A 90 -10.56 -16.41 -6.37
CA ILE A 90 -9.11 -16.28 -6.18
C ILE A 90 -8.49 -15.71 -7.46
N TYR A 91 -7.78 -14.58 -7.32
CA TYR A 91 -6.98 -13.97 -8.38
C TYR A 91 -5.50 -14.19 -8.11
N LEU A 92 -4.72 -14.41 -9.16
CA LEU A 92 -3.26 -14.35 -9.06
C LEU A 92 -2.78 -12.96 -9.49
N TYR A 93 -2.06 -12.29 -8.61
CA TYR A 93 -1.26 -11.11 -8.96
C TYR A 93 0.08 -11.59 -9.53
N VAL A 94 0.40 -11.17 -10.73
CA VAL A 94 1.58 -11.62 -11.46
C VAL A 94 2.36 -10.48 -12.10
N ASN A 95 3.70 -10.54 -11.95
CA ASN A 95 4.65 -9.65 -12.62
C ASN A 95 5.42 -10.46 -13.68
N GLU A 96 4.80 -10.74 -14.82
CA GLU A 96 5.41 -11.58 -15.86
C GLU A 96 5.67 -10.79 -17.15
N PRO A 97 6.74 -11.20 -17.90
CA PRO A 97 7.76 -12.21 -17.55
C PRO A 97 8.76 -11.64 -16.53
N ARG A 98 9.10 -12.40 -15.49
CA ARG A 98 10.13 -11.99 -14.51
C ARG A 98 11.53 -12.24 -15.05
N GLY A 99 12.44 -11.31 -14.78
CA GLY A 99 13.85 -11.41 -15.10
C GLY A 99 14.53 -12.66 -14.55
N LEU A 100 15.76 -12.93 -15.00
CA LEU A 100 16.55 -14.10 -14.65
C LEU A 100 17.93 -13.69 -14.13
N TYR A 101 18.54 -14.57 -13.30
CA TYR A 101 19.90 -14.39 -12.85
C TYR A 101 20.92 -14.70 -13.97
N ALA A 102 22.12 -14.16 -13.84
CA ALA A 102 23.16 -14.24 -14.89
C ALA A 102 23.58 -15.68 -15.22
N ASP A 103 23.44 -16.57 -14.24
CA ASP A 103 23.86 -17.98 -14.30
C ASP A 103 22.70 -18.94 -14.58
N ASP A 104 21.50 -18.43 -14.95
CA ASP A 104 20.36 -19.31 -15.23
C ASP A 104 20.67 -20.22 -16.42
N PRO A 105 20.61 -21.57 -16.26
CA PRO A 105 20.95 -22.54 -17.29
C PRO A 105 20.15 -22.42 -18.59
N ILE A 106 18.97 -21.78 -18.56
CA ILE A 106 18.14 -21.58 -19.74
C ILE A 106 18.87 -20.80 -20.84
N TYR A 107 19.85 -19.96 -20.48
CA TYR A 107 20.63 -19.18 -21.43
C TYR A 107 21.53 -20.01 -22.33
N GLU A 108 21.86 -21.27 -21.97
CA GLU A 108 22.60 -22.19 -22.84
C GLU A 108 21.77 -22.58 -24.06
N GLN A 109 20.46 -22.77 -23.88
CA GLN A 109 19.53 -23.15 -24.95
C GLN A 109 18.88 -21.93 -25.60
N HIS A 110 18.63 -20.88 -24.82
CA HIS A 110 17.94 -19.66 -25.28
C HIS A 110 18.74 -18.39 -24.90
N PRO A 111 19.92 -18.17 -25.53
CA PRO A 111 20.73 -16.99 -25.23
C PRO A 111 20.03 -15.68 -25.62
N ASP A 112 19.03 -15.76 -26.49
CA ASP A 112 18.18 -14.65 -26.89
C ASP A 112 17.17 -14.22 -25.80
N LEU A 113 16.98 -15.00 -24.75
CA LEU A 113 16.23 -14.59 -23.56
C LEU A 113 16.92 -13.51 -22.74
N LYS A 114 18.25 -13.45 -22.78
CA LYS A 114 19.02 -12.47 -22.03
C LYS A 114 18.74 -11.07 -22.55
N GLY A 115 17.86 -10.35 -21.83
CA GLY A 115 17.43 -9.01 -22.14
C GLY A 115 18.38 -7.93 -21.64
N ALA A 116 17.85 -6.73 -21.39
CA ALA A 116 18.61 -5.62 -20.83
C ALA A 116 19.10 -5.97 -19.40
N PRO A 117 20.33 -5.52 -19.02
CA PRO A 117 20.79 -5.61 -17.64
C PRO A 117 19.83 -4.89 -16.69
N SER A 118 19.57 -5.50 -15.54
CA SER A 118 18.73 -4.89 -14.51
C SER A 118 19.47 -3.71 -13.86
N LYS A 119 18.82 -2.56 -13.83
CA LYS A 119 19.32 -1.41 -13.08
C LYS A 119 19.23 -1.63 -11.57
N LEU A 120 18.22 -2.35 -11.10
CA LEU A 120 18.03 -2.68 -9.68
C LEU A 120 19.13 -3.62 -9.17
N ALA A 121 19.50 -4.63 -9.94
CA ALA A 121 20.59 -5.54 -9.55
C ALA A 121 21.98 -4.86 -9.51
N GLN A 122 22.11 -3.64 -10.04
CA GLN A 122 23.34 -2.84 -9.95
C GLN A 122 23.43 -2.08 -8.61
N GLU A 123 22.30 -1.89 -7.92
CA GLU A 123 22.29 -1.30 -6.58
C GLU A 123 22.91 -2.27 -5.57
N PRO A 124 23.89 -1.85 -4.76
CA PRO A 124 24.60 -2.74 -3.84
C PRO A 124 23.69 -3.55 -2.92
N ALA A 125 22.59 -2.94 -2.50
CA ALA A 125 21.61 -3.54 -1.60
C ALA A 125 20.75 -4.64 -2.23
N LEU A 126 20.57 -4.60 -3.54
CA LEU A 126 19.69 -5.51 -4.29
C LEU A 126 20.47 -6.55 -5.09
N LYS A 127 21.81 -6.50 -5.03
CA LYS A 127 22.68 -7.44 -5.71
C LYS A 127 22.48 -8.86 -5.20
N GLY A 128 22.15 -9.77 -6.12
CA GLY A 128 21.86 -11.18 -5.78
C GLY A 128 20.44 -11.41 -5.21
N ILE A 129 19.66 -10.35 -5.00
CA ILE A 129 18.24 -10.41 -4.63
C ILE A 129 17.39 -10.22 -5.88
N GLU A 130 17.68 -9.16 -6.64
CA GLU A 130 17.00 -8.88 -7.91
C GLU A 130 17.66 -9.64 -9.07
N PRO A 131 16.87 -10.06 -10.08
CA PRO A 131 17.41 -10.68 -11.30
C PRO A 131 18.41 -9.78 -12.02
N ASP A 132 19.51 -10.37 -12.55
CA ASP A 132 20.54 -9.61 -13.24
C ASP A 132 20.12 -9.09 -14.61
N TYR A 133 19.20 -9.79 -15.29
CA TYR A 133 18.74 -9.47 -16.63
C TYR A 133 17.22 -9.51 -16.75
N ALA A 134 16.70 -8.58 -17.50
CA ALA A 134 15.31 -8.60 -17.93
C ALA A 134 15.06 -9.79 -18.89
N PHE A 135 13.84 -10.29 -18.89
CA PHE A 135 13.37 -11.31 -19.83
C PHE A 135 13.10 -10.64 -21.19
N CYS A 136 13.80 -11.02 -22.24
CA CYS A 136 13.64 -10.38 -23.54
C CYS A 136 12.36 -10.82 -24.25
N THR A 137 11.40 -9.93 -24.40
CA THR A 137 10.08 -10.22 -25.02
C THR A 137 10.16 -10.49 -26.53
N LYS A 138 11.31 -10.27 -27.17
CA LYS A 138 11.56 -10.59 -28.59
C LYS A 138 12.13 -12.00 -28.79
N SER A 139 12.35 -12.76 -27.71
CA SER A 139 12.72 -14.18 -27.82
C SER A 139 11.48 -15.03 -28.14
N THR A 140 11.66 -16.03 -29.01
CA THR A 140 10.59 -17.00 -29.33
C THR A 140 10.20 -17.84 -28.11
N PHE A 141 11.12 -18.05 -27.17
CA PHE A 141 10.80 -18.73 -25.93
C PHE A 141 9.85 -17.89 -25.05
N THR A 142 9.96 -16.56 -25.05
CA THR A 142 9.07 -15.68 -24.27
C THR A 142 7.62 -15.83 -24.69
N GLU A 143 7.34 -15.97 -25.99
CA GLU A 143 5.99 -16.20 -26.47
C GLU A 143 5.41 -17.50 -25.92
N ARG A 144 6.17 -18.61 -26.03
CA ARG A 144 5.76 -19.90 -25.46
C ARG A 144 5.65 -19.85 -23.94
N TYR A 145 6.62 -19.21 -23.27
CA TYR A 145 6.60 -19.04 -21.82
C TYR A 145 5.29 -18.41 -21.35
N LEU A 146 4.88 -17.32 -21.97
CA LEU A 146 3.65 -16.62 -21.58
C LEU A 146 2.40 -17.37 -22.05
N THR A 147 2.34 -17.76 -23.34
CA THR A 147 1.13 -18.36 -23.90
C THR A 147 0.88 -19.77 -23.36
N ASP A 148 1.86 -20.68 -23.49
CA ASP A 148 1.69 -22.07 -23.05
C ASP A 148 1.71 -22.17 -21.52
N GLY A 149 2.50 -21.32 -20.84
CA GLY A 149 2.54 -21.28 -19.39
C GLY A 149 1.20 -20.90 -18.78
N PHE A 150 0.55 -19.83 -19.25
CA PHE A 150 -0.77 -19.44 -18.76
C PHE A 150 -1.86 -20.43 -19.19
N ALA A 151 -1.75 -21.05 -20.37
CA ALA A 151 -2.65 -22.13 -20.77
C ALA A 151 -2.55 -23.32 -19.81
N GLN A 152 -1.34 -23.77 -19.46
CA GLN A 152 -1.12 -24.83 -18.49
C GLN A 152 -1.63 -24.47 -17.09
N LEU A 153 -1.39 -23.23 -16.63
CA LEU A 153 -1.85 -22.76 -15.33
C LEU A 153 -3.37 -22.86 -15.21
N PHE A 154 -4.09 -22.32 -16.19
CA PHE A 154 -5.55 -22.32 -16.17
C PHE A 154 -6.16 -23.70 -16.46
N ALA A 155 -5.46 -24.57 -17.20
CA ALA A 155 -5.84 -25.97 -17.33
C ALA A 155 -5.71 -26.74 -16.00
N LYS A 156 -4.67 -26.47 -15.21
CA LYS A 156 -4.42 -27.12 -13.91
C LYS A 156 -5.22 -26.49 -12.76
N CYS A 157 -5.55 -25.21 -12.87
CA CYS A 157 -6.26 -24.41 -11.86
C CYS A 157 -7.49 -23.74 -12.46
N GLY A 158 -8.39 -24.52 -13.07
CA GLY A 158 -9.58 -24.03 -13.78
C GLY A 158 -10.60 -23.28 -12.93
N GLY A 159 -10.45 -23.29 -11.60
CA GLY A 159 -11.26 -22.51 -10.66
C GLY A 159 -10.72 -21.12 -10.35
N LEU A 160 -9.60 -20.69 -10.90
CA LEU A 160 -9.11 -19.32 -10.74
C LEU A 160 -10.13 -18.31 -11.30
N ALA A 161 -10.45 -17.29 -10.52
CA ALA A 161 -11.32 -16.20 -10.95
C ALA A 161 -10.65 -15.33 -12.03
N GLY A 162 -9.32 -15.21 -11.99
CA GLY A 162 -8.55 -14.46 -12.97
C GLY A 162 -7.13 -14.14 -12.54
N VAL A 163 -6.56 -13.16 -13.26
CA VAL A 163 -5.23 -12.61 -12.99
C VAL A 163 -5.27 -11.09 -12.89
N ILE A 164 -4.40 -10.53 -12.03
CA ILE A 164 -4.08 -9.10 -11.98
C ILE A 164 -2.65 -8.95 -12.50
N LEU A 165 -2.50 -8.29 -13.65
CA LEU A 165 -1.25 -8.15 -14.36
C LEU A 165 -0.56 -6.83 -13.98
N MET A 166 0.60 -6.92 -13.37
CA MET A 166 1.53 -5.83 -13.21
C MET A 166 2.65 -6.00 -14.24
N THR A 167 2.56 -5.31 -15.35
CA THR A 167 3.43 -5.50 -16.50
C THR A 167 4.71 -4.68 -16.46
N THR A 168 4.72 -3.63 -15.66
CA THR A 168 5.92 -2.82 -15.38
C THR A 168 5.80 -2.26 -13.97
N SER A 169 6.85 -2.42 -13.16
CA SER A 169 6.89 -1.97 -11.76
C SER A 169 8.32 -1.96 -11.21
N GLU A 170 8.47 -2.07 -9.91
CA GLU A 170 9.74 -2.12 -9.18
C GLU A 170 10.55 -3.41 -9.44
N ILE A 171 9.94 -4.43 -10.02
CA ILE A 171 10.57 -5.73 -10.25
C ILE A 171 11.11 -5.79 -11.68
N THR A 172 12.35 -6.31 -11.84
CA THR A 172 12.93 -6.57 -13.16
C THR A 172 12.09 -7.60 -13.92
N SER A 173 11.42 -7.14 -14.97
CA SER A 173 10.59 -7.95 -15.85
C SER A 173 11.10 -7.92 -17.30
N HIS A 174 10.48 -7.21 -18.21
CA HIS A 174 10.94 -7.05 -19.59
C HIS A 174 11.97 -5.90 -19.74
N CYS A 175 12.60 -5.79 -20.91
CA CYS A 175 13.69 -4.84 -21.18
C CYS A 175 13.33 -3.36 -20.93
N PHE A 176 12.07 -3.01 -20.83
CA PHE A 176 11.60 -1.64 -20.55
C PHE A 176 11.11 -1.44 -19.13
N SER A 177 11.14 -2.43 -18.26
CA SER A 177 10.49 -2.36 -16.93
C SER A 177 10.98 -1.22 -16.04
N HIS A 178 12.22 -0.73 -16.24
CA HIS A 178 12.82 0.38 -15.50
C HIS A 178 13.32 1.52 -16.42
N VAL A 179 12.72 1.68 -17.58
CA VAL A 179 13.07 2.72 -18.55
C VAL A 179 11.95 3.75 -18.58
N ASP A 180 12.21 4.94 -18.06
CA ASP A 180 11.30 6.07 -18.18
C ASP A 180 11.51 6.75 -19.54
N GLU A 181 10.84 6.24 -20.58
CA GLU A 181 10.98 6.70 -21.95
C GLU A 181 10.52 8.16 -22.15
N ARG A 182 9.60 8.63 -21.31
CA ARG A 182 9.07 10.00 -21.41
C ARG A 182 10.09 11.06 -20.99
N ASN A 183 11.04 10.69 -20.12
CA ASN A 183 12.10 11.56 -19.66
C ASN A 183 13.40 11.43 -20.49
N LEU A 184 13.43 10.56 -21.52
CA LEU A 184 14.57 10.43 -22.42
C LEU A 184 14.52 11.48 -23.54
N LEU A 185 15.65 12.17 -23.75
CA LEU A 185 15.72 13.35 -24.60
C LEU A 185 15.61 13.06 -26.11
N ASN A 186 16.07 11.89 -26.54
CA ASN A 186 16.12 11.50 -27.96
C ASN A 186 16.25 9.98 -28.15
N GLU A 187 16.16 9.51 -29.40
CA GLU A 187 16.24 8.09 -29.74
C GLU A 187 17.58 7.42 -29.37
N GLU A 188 18.68 8.16 -29.38
CA GLU A 188 19.97 7.64 -28.93
C GLU A 188 19.99 7.38 -27.43
N SER A 189 19.40 8.27 -26.64
CA SER A 189 19.23 8.09 -25.19
C SER A 189 18.36 6.88 -24.87
N LYS A 190 17.27 6.69 -25.64
CA LYS A 190 16.41 5.50 -25.51
C LYS A 190 17.17 4.22 -25.83
N ALA A 191 17.89 4.18 -26.95
CA ALA A 191 18.66 3.01 -27.36
C ALA A 191 19.76 2.63 -26.34
N LYS A 192 20.33 3.63 -25.66
CA LYS A 192 21.28 3.40 -24.55
C LYS A 192 20.61 2.94 -23.26
N ALA A 193 19.39 3.45 -22.98
CA ALA A 193 18.64 3.06 -21.79
C ALA A 193 18.14 1.62 -21.87
N VAL A 194 17.85 1.12 -23.08
CA VAL A 194 17.46 -0.28 -23.34
C VAL A 194 18.65 -1.04 -23.91
N ASP A 195 19.55 -1.46 -23.06
CA ASP A 195 20.75 -2.23 -23.45
C ASP A 195 20.41 -3.68 -23.82
N CYS A 196 19.58 -3.83 -24.85
CA CYS A 196 19.22 -5.10 -25.47
C CYS A 196 19.19 -4.93 -26.99
N PRO A 197 20.04 -5.66 -27.76
CA PRO A 197 20.14 -5.48 -29.21
C PRO A 197 18.84 -5.77 -29.96
N ARG A 198 17.95 -6.59 -29.39
CA ARG A 198 16.65 -6.96 -30.00
C ARG A 198 15.54 -5.95 -29.69
N CYS A 199 15.62 -5.29 -28.51
CA CYS A 199 14.58 -4.38 -28.04
C CYS A 199 14.87 -2.90 -28.29
N ARG A 200 16.12 -2.51 -28.57
CA ARG A 200 16.54 -1.10 -28.70
C ARG A 200 15.76 -0.27 -29.72
N ASN A 201 15.16 -0.91 -30.72
CA ASN A 201 14.33 -0.26 -31.75
C ASN A 201 12.81 -0.45 -31.49
N SER A 202 12.42 -0.94 -30.31
CA SER A 202 11.04 -1.06 -29.85
C SER A 202 10.74 0.05 -28.83
N ASN A 203 9.54 0.03 -28.25
CA ASN A 203 9.14 0.90 -27.15
C ASN A 203 8.46 0.09 -26.06
N GLY A 204 8.37 0.67 -24.86
CA GLY A 204 7.79 0.01 -23.70
C GLY A 204 6.27 -0.15 -23.82
N ALA A 205 5.58 0.82 -24.40
CA ALA A 205 4.13 0.78 -24.57
C ALA A 205 3.69 -0.45 -25.40
N ASP A 206 4.28 -0.63 -26.59
CA ASP A 206 4.00 -1.79 -27.45
C ASP A 206 4.45 -3.11 -26.81
N THR A 207 5.56 -3.07 -26.04
CA THR A 207 6.03 -4.28 -25.32
C THR A 207 5.05 -4.72 -24.24
N ILE A 208 4.50 -3.79 -23.48
CA ILE A 208 3.49 -4.06 -22.45
C ILE A 208 2.22 -4.64 -23.07
N VAL A 209 1.73 -4.02 -24.13
CA VAL A 209 0.55 -4.48 -24.87
C VAL A 209 0.77 -5.90 -25.41
N ASP A 210 1.91 -6.18 -26.02
CA ASP A 210 2.28 -7.50 -26.55
C ASP A 210 2.34 -8.57 -25.44
N VAL A 211 2.90 -8.26 -24.27
CA VAL A 211 2.90 -9.15 -23.09
C VAL A 211 1.48 -9.48 -22.66
N ILE A 212 0.60 -8.48 -22.55
CA ILE A 212 -0.80 -8.69 -22.16
C ILE A 212 -1.53 -9.56 -23.18
N HIS A 213 -1.32 -9.35 -24.47
CA HIS A 213 -1.90 -10.20 -25.53
C HIS A 213 -1.45 -11.66 -25.41
N LYS A 214 -0.17 -11.92 -25.20
CA LYS A 214 0.37 -13.28 -25.04
C LYS A 214 -0.21 -14.00 -23.82
N ILE A 215 -0.26 -13.30 -22.68
CA ILE A 215 -0.88 -13.83 -21.46
C ILE A 215 -2.37 -14.14 -21.70
N ARG A 216 -3.10 -13.18 -22.26
CA ARG A 216 -4.51 -13.35 -22.58
C ARG A 216 -4.75 -14.53 -23.53
N ASN A 217 -3.94 -14.66 -24.58
CA ASN A 217 -4.05 -15.75 -25.54
C ASN A 217 -3.82 -17.11 -24.87
N GLY A 218 -2.88 -17.19 -23.93
CA GLY A 218 -2.67 -18.41 -23.13
C GLY A 218 -3.87 -18.73 -22.25
N ILE A 219 -4.39 -17.78 -21.50
CA ILE A 219 -5.55 -17.98 -20.62
C ILE A 219 -6.78 -18.45 -21.44
N ARG A 220 -7.04 -17.84 -22.59
CA ARG A 220 -8.20 -18.15 -23.44
C ARG A 220 -8.15 -19.53 -24.11
N GLN A 221 -6.99 -20.21 -24.10
CA GLN A 221 -6.91 -21.63 -24.50
C GLN A 221 -7.56 -22.56 -23.46
N SER A 222 -7.68 -22.14 -22.21
CA SER A 222 -8.14 -23.00 -21.11
C SER A 222 -9.33 -22.41 -20.33
N SER A 223 -9.63 -21.11 -20.48
CA SER A 223 -10.73 -20.44 -19.77
C SER A 223 -11.29 -19.27 -20.57
N ASP A 224 -12.58 -19.35 -20.92
CA ASP A 224 -13.32 -18.26 -21.54
C ASP A 224 -13.84 -17.22 -20.52
N THR A 225 -13.86 -17.56 -19.24
CA THR A 225 -14.53 -16.77 -18.18
C THR A 225 -13.58 -16.11 -17.22
N ALA A 226 -12.32 -16.57 -17.14
CA ALA A 226 -11.34 -15.96 -16.23
C ALA A 226 -11.12 -14.48 -16.57
N LYS A 227 -11.15 -13.63 -15.56
CA LYS A 227 -10.93 -12.20 -15.72
C LYS A 227 -9.44 -11.89 -15.86
N ILE A 228 -9.11 -10.99 -16.78
CA ILE A 228 -7.74 -10.54 -17.04
C ILE A 228 -7.70 -9.05 -16.75
N VAL A 229 -7.08 -8.67 -15.65
CA VAL A 229 -7.03 -7.29 -15.16
C VAL A 229 -5.66 -6.72 -15.43
N ALA A 230 -5.55 -5.75 -16.32
CA ALA A 230 -4.32 -5.02 -16.59
C ALA A 230 -4.27 -3.75 -15.73
N TRP A 231 -3.34 -3.70 -14.79
CA TRP A 231 -3.17 -2.56 -13.91
C TRP A 231 -2.16 -1.57 -14.52
N ASN A 232 -2.58 -0.34 -14.77
CA ASN A 232 -1.79 0.68 -15.45
C ASN A 232 -0.75 1.39 -14.56
N TRP A 233 -0.33 0.78 -13.44
CA TRP A 233 0.51 1.37 -12.40
C TRP A 233 1.67 2.22 -12.95
N SER A 234 2.58 1.65 -13.71
CA SER A 234 3.77 2.35 -14.22
C SER A 234 3.73 2.63 -15.74
N TRP A 235 2.58 2.49 -16.38
CA TRP A 235 2.45 2.78 -17.83
C TRP A 235 2.76 4.24 -18.17
N GLY A 236 2.65 5.13 -17.18
CA GLY A 236 3.02 6.53 -17.30
C GLY A 236 4.48 6.77 -17.68
N MET A 237 5.37 5.81 -17.45
CA MET A 237 6.76 5.88 -17.89
C MET A 237 6.91 5.76 -19.43
N HIS A 238 5.95 5.12 -20.08
CA HIS A 238 6.01 4.79 -21.51
C HIS A 238 5.06 5.62 -22.36
N GLN A 239 3.90 6.00 -21.82
CA GLN A 239 2.94 6.84 -22.51
C GLN A 239 2.31 7.85 -21.55
N ALA A 240 2.07 9.06 -22.05
CA ALA A 240 1.42 10.10 -21.25
C ALA A 240 0.01 9.67 -20.78
N PRO A 241 -0.38 10.08 -19.56
CA PRO A 241 -1.75 9.86 -19.09
C PRO A 241 -2.81 10.37 -20.08
N PRO A 242 -3.92 9.65 -20.29
CA PRO A 242 -4.35 8.42 -19.61
C PRO A 242 -3.93 7.12 -20.30
N GLN A 243 -2.83 7.06 -21.02
CA GLN A 243 -2.29 5.91 -21.78
C GLN A 243 -3.29 5.37 -22.82
N ALA A 244 -3.96 6.29 -23.52
CA ALA A 244 -5.10 5.99 -24.37
C ALA A 244 -4.78 5.03 -25.52
N GLU A 245 -3.61 5.19 -26.17
CA GLU A 245 -3.21 4.34 -27.28
C GLU A 245 -2.88 2.91 -26.82
N MET A 246 -2.31 2.75 -25.63
CA MET A 246 -2.09 1.43 -25.02
C MET A 246 -3.44 0.75 -24.75
N ILE A 247 -4.39 1.44 -24.12
CA ILE A 247 -5.73 0.89 -23.82
C ILE A 247 -6.47 0.49 -25.11
N ARG A 248 -6.44 1.33 -26.15
CA ARG A 248 -7.09 1.04 -27.44
C ARG A 248 -6.54 -0.19 -28.16
N GLN A 249 -5.30 -0.58 -27.88
CA GLN A 249 -4.67 -1.77 -28.45
C GLN A 249 -4.98 -3.05 -27.66
N LEU A 250 -5.53 -2.95 -26.45
CA LEU A 250 -5.88 -4.13 -25.66
C LEU A 250 -7.13 -4.82 -26.24
N PRO A 251 -7.24 -6.15 -26.12
CA PRO A 251 -8.50 -6.85 -26.40
C PRO A 251 -9.61 -6.37 -25.45
N SER A 252 -10.84 -6.22 -25.95
CA SER A 252 -11.97 -5.70 -25.18
C SER A 252 -12.38 -6.54 -23.96
N ASP A 253 -11.92 -7.80 -23.88
CA ASP A 253 -12.12 -8.68 -22.74
C ASP A 253 -11.01 -8.55 -21.65
N VAL A 254 -10.08 -7.62 -21.83
CA VAL A 254 -9.10 -7.21 -20.81
C VAL A 254 -9.68 -6.05 -20.02
N ILE A 255 -9.70 -6.20 -18.71
CA ILE A 255 -10.17 -5.18 -17.77
C ILE A 255 -9.03 -4.18 -17.52
N VAL A 256 -9.31 -2.89 -17.57
CA VAL A 256 -8.33 -1.85 -17.22
C VAL A 256 -8.51 -1.47 -15.76
N MET A 257 -7.45 -1.60 -14.96
CA MET A 257 -7.45 -1.14 -13.57
C MET A 257 -6.56 0.09 -13.41
N CYS A 258 -7.07 1.10 -12.71
CA CYS A 258 -6.40 2.38 -12.50
C CYS A 258 -6.49 2.82 -11.05
N ASP A 259 -5.39 3.45 -10.56
CA ASP A 259 -5.37 4.07 -9.24
C ASP A 259 -6.24 5.32 -9.22
N MET A 260 -7.09 5.42 -8.17
CA MET A 260 -8.01 6.55 -8.04
C MET A 260 -7.29 7.88 -7.75
N GLN A 261 -6.14 7.84 -7.07
CA GLN A 261 -5.46 9.03 -6.55
C GLN A 261 -4.24 9.45 -7.37
N ARG A 262 -3.47 8.52 -7.89
CA ARG A 262 -2.21 8.82 -8.60
C ARG A 262 -2.41 9.78 -9.76
N GLY A 263 -1.49 10.73 -9.87
CA GLY A 263 -1.57 11.81 -10.85
C GLY A 263 -2.58 12.90 -10.49
N GLY A 264 -3.00 12.97 -9.22
CA GLY A 264 -3.78 14.05 -8.67
C GLY A 264 -2.92 15.15 -8.03
N SER A 265 -3.57 16.23 -7.59
CA SER A 265 -2.99 17.25 -6.73
C SER A 265 -4.02 17.79 -5.76
N LYS A 266 -3.55 18.26 -4.61
CA LYS A 266 -4.38 18.98 -3.64
C LYS A 266 -3.68 20.28 -3.23
N THR A 267 -4.45 21.29 -2.89
CA THR A 267 -3.92 22.54 -2.34
C THR A 267 -4.46 22.75 -0.94
N THR A 268 -3.57 22.89 0.04
CA THR A 268 -3.92 23.15 1.44
C THR A 268 -3.10 24.35 1.92
N ASP A 269 -3.77 25.38 2.45
CA ASP A 269 -3.15 26.64 2.91
C ASP A 269 -2.17 27.24 1.87
N GLY A 270 -2.54 27.19 0.58
CA GLY A 270 -1.78 27.77 -0.53
C GLY A 270 -0.59 26.93 -1.02
N VAL A 271 -0.36 25.75 -0.44
CA VAL A 271 0.67 24.80 -0.89
C VAL A 271 0.03 23.74 -1.76
N GLU A 272 0.44 23.65 -3.02
CA GLU A 272 0.04 22.58 -3.93
C GLU A 272 0.92 21.34 -3.73
N MET A 273 0.28 20.20 -3.53
CA MET A 273 0.90 18.90 -3.25
C MET A 273 0.54 17.92 -4.36
N ILE A 274 1.53 17.33 -5.02
CA ILE A 274 1.31 16.28 -6.01
C ILE A 274 1.03 14.96 -5.30
N VAL A 275 -0.05 14.29 -5.70
CA VAL A 275 -0.48 13.02 -5.12
C VAL A 275 -0.18 11.90 -6.12
N ASP A 276 0.96 11.23 -5.94
CA ASP A 276 1.39 10.13 -6.81
C ASP A 276 1.44 8.77 -6.09
N GLU A 277 0.66 8.63 -5.02
CA GLU A 277 0.48 7.39 -4.26
C GLU A 277 -0.93 7.31 -3.65
N TYR A 278 -1.27 6.19 -2.97
CA TYR A 278 -2.54 6.05 -2.26
C TYR A 278 -2.69 7.10 -1.17
N SER A 279 -3.83 7.76 -1.14
CA SER A 279 -4.08 8.88 -0.22
C SER A 279 -5.52 8.92 0.27
N PHE A 280 -5.71 9.16 1.57
CA PHE A 280 -6.98 9.59 2.13
C PHE A 280 -7.07 11.13 2.22
N SER A 281 -5.96 11.84 2.31
CA SER A 281 -5.97 13.31 2.37
C SER A 281 -6.42 13.95 1.06
N TYR A 282 -6.24 13.27 -0.07
CA TYR A 282 -6.78 13.67 -1.37
C TYR A 282 -8.07 12.90 -1.68
N LEU A 283 -9.17 13.58 -1.90
CA LEU A 283 -10.45 12.92 -2.18
C LEU A 283 -10.52 12.30 -3.59
N GLY A 284 -9.91 12.94 -4.58
CA GLY A 284 -9.96 12.44 -5.96
C GLY A 284 -11.36 12.55 -6.60
N PRO A 285 -11.60 11.87 -7.71
CA PRO A 285 -10.62 11.10 -8.48
C PRO A 285 -9.59 11.97 -9.20
N SER A 286 -8.44 11.38 -9.50
CA SER A 286 -7.36 12.07 -10.21
C SER A 286 -7.67 12.27 -11.69
N PRO A 287 -7.00 13.23 -12.38
CA PRO A 287 -7.08 13.37 -13.82
C PRO A 287 -6.71 12.09 -14.59
N LEU A 288 -5.74 11.31 -14.07
CA LEU A 288 -5.38 10.01 -14.64
C LEU A 288 -6.55 9.04 -14.60
N PHE A 289 -7.21 8.89 -13.44
CA PHE A 289 -8.37 7.99 -13.28
C PHE A 289 -9.54 8.42 -14.18
N ILE A 290 -9.88 9.70 -14.19
CA ILE A 290 -10.95 10.27 -15.02
C ILE A 290 -10.67 10.00 -16.50
N GLY A 291 -9.45 10.28 -16.95
CA GLY A 291 -9.03 10.04 -18.34
C GLY A 291 -9.07 8.56 -18.70
N THR A 292 -8.57 7.68 -17.83
CA THR A 292 -8.62 6.22 -18.03
C THR A 292 -10.06 5.72 -18.11
N ALA A 293 -10.94 6.18 -17.23
CA ALA A 293 -12.36 5.82 -17.24
C ALA A 293 -13.05 6.22 -18.56
N LYS A 294 -12.73 7.40 -19.08
CA LYS A 294 -13.24 7.88 -20.36
C LYS A 294 -12.79 6.99 -21.52
N VAL A 295 -11.49 6.69 -21.59
CA VAL A 295 -10.95 5.82 -22.66
C VAL A 295 -11.51 4.41 -22.55
N ALA A 296 -11.62 3.84 -21.36
CA ALA A 296 -12.22 2.53 -21.15
C ALA A 296 -13.68 2.48 -21.66
N ALA A 297 -14.46 3.52 -21.39
CA ALA A 297 -15.84 3.64 -21.89
C ALA A 297 -15.91 3.80 -23.41
N GLU A 298 -14.96 4.52 -24.04
CA GLU A 298 -14.88 4.69 -25.50
C GLU A 298 -14.49 3.40 -26.24
N THR A 299 -13.84 2.47 -25.55
CA THR A 299 -13.29 1.23 -26.11
C THR A 299 -13.97 -0.03 -25.61
N ASP A 300 -15.10 0.11 -24.92
CA ASP A 300 -15.88 -0.99 -24.31
C ASP A 300 -15.09 -1.88 -23.33
N HIS A 301 -14.03 -1.33 -22.70
CA HIS A 301 -13.33 -2.03 -21.63
C HIS A 301 -14.04 -1.87 -20.28
N GLU A 302 -14.08 -2.94 -19.51
CA GLU A 302 -14.48 -2.85 -18.10
C GLU A 302 -13.41 -2.09 -17.31
N LEU A 303 -13.83 -1.11 -16.48
CA LEU A 303 -12.96 -0.36 -15.60
C LEU A 303 -13.01 -0.94 -14.19
N TRP A 304 -11.83 -1.12 -13.57
CA TRP A 304 -11.68 -1.37 -12.15
C TRP A 304 -10.90 -0.25 -11.48
N ALA A 305 -11.22 0.01 -10.22
CA ALA A 305 -10.51 1.00 -9.40
C ALA A 305 -9.55 0.31 -8.43
N LYS A 306 -8.36 0.87 -8.29
CA LYS A 306 -7.50 0.63 -7.14
C LYS A 306 -7.71 1.78 -6.16
N LEU A 307 -8.26 1.48 -4.98
CA LEU A 307 -8.56 2.43 -3.92
C LEU A 307 -8.40 1.72 -2.57
N MET A 308 -7.51 2.21 -1.73
CA MET A 308 -7.30 1.65 -0.39
C MET A 308 -8.53 1.87 0.50
N VAL A 309 -8.90 0.83 1.27
CA VAL A 309 -10.13 0.86 2.08
C VAL A 309 -9.88 1.21 3.55
N ASN A 310 -8.82 0.69 4.14
CA ASN A 310 -8.59 0.80 5.58
C ASN A 310 -7.54 1.85 5.95
N VAL A 311 -6.43 1.83 5.26
CA VAL A 311 -5.24 2.65 5.52
C VAL A 311 -4.53 2.97 4.21
N THR A 312 -3.67 4.00 4.23
CA THR A 312 -2.81 4.40 3.11
C THR A 312 -1.38 4.59 3.61
N HIS A 313 -0.44 4.88 2.73
CA HIS A 313 0.93 5.26 3.12
C HIS A 313 1.00 6.52 4.02
N GLU A 314 -0.06 7.31 4.05
CA GLU A 314 -0.14 8.45 4.96
C GLU A 314 -0.15 8.00 6.43
N PHE A 315 -0.83 6.88 6.73
CA PHE A 315 -0.77 6.21 8.03
C PHE A 315 -1.32 4.79 7.94
N LEU A 316 -0.48 3.78 8.15
CA LEU A 316 -0.82 2.37 7.97
C LEU A 316 -0.55 1.50 9.21
N VAL A 317 -0.21 2.15 10.33
CA VAL A 317 0.19 1.51 11.59
C VAL A 317 -0.98 0.90 12.35
N VAL A 318 -2.21 1.12 11.90
CA VAL A 318 -3.46 0.69 12.55
C VAL A 318 -4.29 -0.18 11.61
N PRO A 319 -5.25 -0.98 12.14
CA PRO A 319 -6.13 -1.81 11.30
C PRO A 319 -6.96 -1.01 10.29
N TYR A 320 -7.35 0.21 10.65
CA TYR A 320 -8.08 1.16 9.81
C TYR A 320 -7.97 2.59 10.35
N LEU A 321 -8.17 3.58 9.49
CA LEU A 321 -8.32 4.98 9.90
C LEU A 321 -9.81 5.32 10.02
N PRO A 322 -10.27 5.99 11.08
CA PRO A 322 -11.68 6.35 11.25
C PRO A 322 -12.09 7.54 10.35
N LEU A 323 -11.87 7.41 9.03
CA LEU A 323 -12.12 8.42 7.99
C LEU A 323 -13.34 8.03 7.12
N TYR A 324 -14.44 7.70 7.78
CA TYR A 324 -15.64 7.13 7.17
C TYR A 324 -16.25 8.01 6.08
N PHE A 325 -16.25 9.34 6.27
CA PHE A 325 -16.79 10.28 5.29
C PHE A 325 -15.93 10.33 4.02
N ARG A 326 -14.60 10.32 4.16
CA ARG A 326 -13.67 10.30 3.03
C ARG A 326 -13.81 9.02 2.22
N LEU A 327 -13.83 7.87 2.89
CA LEU A 327 -14.03 6.59 2.20
C LEU A 327 -15.37 6.55 1.46
N ALA A 328 -16.46 7.02 2.10
CA ALA A 328 -17.78 7.04 1.48
C ALA A 328 -17.79 7.87 0.18
N LYS A 329 -17.27 9.10 0.22
CA LYS A 329 -17.15 9.98 -0.96
C LYS A 329 -16.32 9.34 -2.06
N LYS A 330 -15.15 8.79 -1.73
CA LYS A 330 -14.26 8.13 -2.69
C LYS A 330 -14.91 6.90 -3.33
N THR A 331 -15.64 6.12 -2.54
CA THR A 331 -16.36 4.93 -3.02
C THR A 331 -17.50 5.31 -3.96
N ILE A 332 -18.24 6.38 -3.66
CA ILE A 332 -19.26 6.94 -4.56
C ILE A 332 -18.60 7.37 -5.87
N ALA A 333 -17.50 8.11 -5.81
CA ALA A 333 -16.81 8.62 -6.99
C ALA A 333 -16.36 7.50 -7.94
N ILE A 334 -15.70 6.43 -7.47
CA ILE A 334 -15.32 5.31 -8.38
C ILE A 334 -16.53 4.62 -9.01
N ARG A 335 -17.65 4.57 -8.30
CA ARG A 335 -18.91 4.01 -8.82
C ARG A 335 -19.54 4.90 -9.90
N GLU A 336 -19.52 6.23 -9.73
CA GLU A 336 -20.02 7.19 -10.71
C GLU A 336 -19.26 7.12 -12.04
N TYR A 337 -17.96 6.79 -12.00
CA TYR A 337 -17.18 6.47 -13.20
C TYR A 337 -17.38 5.03 -13.69
N ASN A 338 -18.45 4.36 -13.25
CA ASN A 338 -18.85 3.02 -13.68
C ASN A 338 -17.79 1.94 -13.40
N SER A 339 -16.97 2.10 -12.34
CA SER A 339 -16.07 1.01 -11.95
C SER A 339 -16.88 -0.23 -11.56
N ARG A 340 -16.53 -1.37 -12.16
CA ARG A 340 -17.21 -2.66 -11.94
C ARG A 340 -16.46 -3.54 -10.96
N GLY A 341 -15.21 -3.21 -10.67
CA GLY A 341 -14.39 -3.87 -9.67
C GLY A 341 -13.61 -2.86 -8.83
N TRP A 342 -13.29 -3.27 -7.61
CA TRP A 342 -12.53 -2.48 -6.65
C TRP A 342 -11.50 -3.36 -5.94
N MET A 343 -10.21 -3.06 -6.15
CA MET A 343 -9.11 -3.62 -5.37
C MET A 343 -8.86 -2.73 -4.16
N GLY A 344 -9.27 -3.23 -2.97
CA GLY A 344 -9.40 -2.43 -1.73
C GLY A 344 -8.15 -2.34 -0.87
N CYS A 345 -7.10 -3.09 -1.17
CA CYS A 345 -5.85 -3.05 -0.42
C CYS A 345 -4.64 -3.35 -1.32
N TRP A 346 -3.44 -3.04 -0.82
CA TRP A 346 -2.18 -3.55 -1.33
C TRP A 346 -1.75 -4.77 -0.49
N ASN A 347 -0.47 -4.93 -0.19
CA ASN A 347 0.00 -5.94 0.76
C ASN A 347 -0.24 -5.58 2.24
N TYR A 348 -0.93 -4.50 2.50
CA TYR A 348 -1.39 -4.02 3.80
C TYR A 348 -2.86 -3.55 3.73
N GLY A 349 -3.51 -3.41 4.88
CA GLY A 349 -4.89 -2.91 4.97
C GLY A 349 -5.98 -3.88 4.53
N GLY A 350 -5.68 -5.18 4.38
CA GLY A 350 -6.59 -6.21 3.85
C GLY A 350 -7.56 -6.84 4.85
N ILE A 351 -7.93 -6.15 5.93
CA ILE A 351 -8.86 -6.67 6.95
C ILE A 351 -10.30 -6.37 6.52
N ALA A 352 -11.02 -7.39 6.09
CA ALA A 352 -12.38 -7.27 5.54
C ALA A 352 -13.45 -6.90 6.59
N THR A 353 -13.21 -7.19 7.86
CA THR A 353 -14.23 -7.04 8.93
C THR A 353 -14.19 -5.71 9.64
N THR A 354 -13.28 -4.80 9.28
CA THR A 354 -13.22 -3.45 9.86
C THR A 354 -14.50 -2.65 9.54
N PRO A 355 -14.83 -1.65 10.35
CA PRO A 355 -15.94 -0.75 10.05
C PRO A 355 -15.78 -0.04 8.70
N MET A 356 -14.54 0.35 8.34
CA MET A 356 -14.21 0.97 7.06
C MET A 356 -14.49 0.03 5.88
N ALA A 357 -13.99 -1.21 5.96
CA ALA A 357 -14.18 -2.20 4.90
C ALA A 357 -15.65 -2.53 4.66
N LYS A 358 -16.42 -2.73 5.72
CA LYS A 358 -17.88 -2.98 5.64
C LYS A 358 -18.64 -1.79 5.07
N LEU A 359 -18.31 -0.57 5.49
CA LEU A 359 -18.93 0.64 4.95
C LEU A 359 -18.64 0.78 3.45
N GLY A 360 -17.37 0.63 3.06
CA GLY A 360 -16.97 0.73 1.66
C GLY A 360 -17.66 -0.30 0.78
N SER A 361 -17.67 -1.57 1.19
CA SER A 361 -18.32 -2.64 0.42
C SER A 361 -19.83 -2.41 0.26
N LYS A 362 -20.51 -1.97 1.31
CA LYS A 362 -21.93 -1.62 1.28
C LYS A 362 -22.22 -0.49 0.28
N ILE A 363 -21.45 0.61 0.34
CA ILE A 363 -21.63 1.76 -0.56
C ILE A 363 -21.33 1.38 -2.01
N PHE A 364 -20.26 0.60 -2.25
CA PHE A 364 -19.88 0.23 -3.61
C PHE A 364 -20.90 -0.68 -4.28
N THR A 365 -21.56 -1.55 -3.53
CA THR A 365 -22.54 -2.50 -4.06
C THR A 365 -23.97 -1.96 -4.17
N ASP A 366 -24.28 -0.85 -3.49
CA ASP A 366 -25.60 -0.21 -3.55
C ASP A 366 -25.64 0.90 -4.63
N ASP A 367 -26.24 0.58 -5.78
CA ASP A 367 -26.40 1.54 -6.89
C ASP A 367 -27.23 2.80 -6.52
N ASN A 368 -28.04 2.72 -5.48
CA ASN A 368 -28.90 3.82 -5.04
C ASN A 368 -28.28 4.66 -3.91
N PHE A 369 -27.08 4.32 -3.47
CA PHE A 369 -26.39 5.10 -2.45
C PHE A 369 -25.84 6.40 -3.06
N SER A 370 -26.11 7.54 -2.46
CA SER A 370 -25.71 8.88 -2.91
C SER A 370 -25.14 9.69 -1.75
N GLU A 371 -24.50 10.82 -2.02
CA GLU A 371 -23.79 11.61 -1.01
C GLU A 371 -24.71 12.08 0.13
N ASP A 372 -25.97 12.39 -0.16
CA ASP A 372 -26.97 12.80 0.84
C ASP A 372 -27.26 11.71 1.89
N LYS A 373 -26.93 10.46 1.61
CA LYS A 373 -27.09 9.32 2.54
C LYS A 373 -25.89 9.10 3.46
N ILE A 374 -24.74 9.72 3.18
CA ILE A 374 -23.50 9.49 3.94
C ILE A 374 -23.69 9.76 5.44
N ASP A 375 -24.26 10.94 5.80
CA ASP A 375 -24.45 11.31 7.21
C ASP A 375 -25.35 10.31 7.95
N GLY A 376 -26.39 9.79 7.30
CA GLY A 376 -27.29 8.77 7.86
C GLY A 376 -26.55 7.46 8.11
N GLU A 377 -25.82 6.98 7.12
CA GLU A 377 -25.07 5.73 7.21
C GLU A 377 -23.96 5.78 8.26
N VAL A 378 -23.22 6.88 8.33
CA VAL A 378 -22.16 7.07 9.34
C VAL A 378 -22.75 7.20 10.74
N ARG A 379 -23.94 7.80 10.91
CA ARG A 379 -24.66 7.79 12.20
C ARG A 379 -25.10 6.40 12.62
N ASP A 380 -25.56 5.58 11.69
CA ASP A 380 -25.94 4.20 11.97
C ASP A 380 -24.71 3.36 12.36
N LEU A 381 -23.57 3.57 11.69
CA LEU A 381 -22.30 2.98 12.09
C LEU A 381 -21.88 3.42 13.51
N ALA A 382 -22.03 4.70 13.83
CA ALA A 382 -21.74 5.22 15.17
C ALA A 382 -22.62 4.55 16.24
N ARG A 383 -23.91 4.32 15.97
CA ARG A 383 -24.79 3.58 16.88
C ARG A 383 -24.34 2.13 17.09
N GLN A 384 -23.89 1.47 16.03
CA GLN A 384 -23.39 0.09 16.10
C GLN A 384 -22.11 -0.01 16.93
N MET A 385 -21.18 0.94 16.75
CA MET A 385 -19.86 0.89 17.39
C MET A 385 -19.85 1.44 18.82
N TYR A 386 -20.64 2.46 19.12
CA TYR A 386 -20.59 3.20 20.39
C TYR A 386 -21.85 3.05 21.25
N GLY A 387 -22.93 2.50 20.68
CA GLY A 387 -24.26 2.49 21.32
C GLY A 387 -25.03 3.78 21.06
N ALA A 388 -26.35 3.75 21.26
CA ALA A 388 -27.25 4.86 20.90
C ALA A 388 -26.96 6.14 21.70
N ASP A 389 -26.55 6.02 22.94
CA ASP A 389 -26.24 7.11 23.87
C ASP A 389 -24.97 7.91 23.49
N LYS A 390 -24.01 7.29 22.80
CA LYS A 390 -22.73 7.89 22.42
C LYS A 390 -22.60 8.13 20.92
N ALA A 391 -23.55 7.68 20.13
CA ALA A 391 -23.49 7.74 18.67
C ALA A 391 -23.29 9.15 18.11
N ASP A 392 -23.95 10.15 18.69
CA ASP A 392 -23.78 11.54 18.23
C ASP A 392 -22.39 12.10 18.54
N ALA A 393 -21.80 11.74 19.68
CA ALA A 393 -20.44 12.11 19.99
C ALA A 393 -19.45 11.46 19.01
N ALA A 394 -19.60 10.16 18.72
CA ALA A 394 -18.75 9.48 17.74
C ALA A 394 -18.87 10.10 16.34
N PHE A 395 -20.09 10.36 15.89
CA PHE A 395 -20.33 11.03 14.61
C PHE A 395 -19.66 12.41 14.52
N ARG A 396 -19.75 13.23 15.58
CA ARG A 396 -19.09 14.55 15.62
C ARG A 396 -17.57 14.40 15.63
N ALA A 397 -17.03 13.47 16.42
CA ALA A 397 -15.59 13.21 16.45
C ALA A 397 -15.04 12.78 15.09
N TRP A 398 -15.74 11.91 14.38
CA TRP A 398 -15.34 11.47 13.04
C TRP A 398 -15.39 12.59 12.00
N LYS A 399 -16.28 13.59 12.15
CA LYS A 399 -16.26 14.81 11.33
C LYS A 399 -15.02 15.66 11.60
N GLU A 400 -14.60 15.79 12.87
CA GLU A 400 -13.34 16.48 13.20
C GLU A 400 -12.14 15.75 12.59
N PHE A 401 -12.10 14.40 12.64
CA PHE A 401 -11.04 13.61 12.02
C PHE A 401 -11.00 13.78 10.51
N ASP A 402 -12.16 13.75 9.85
CA ASP A 402 -12.27 13.96 8.40
C ASP A 402 -11.73 15.33 7.98
N ALA A 403 -12.13 16.38 8.68
CA ALA A 403 -11.68 17.75 8.42
C ALA A 403 -10.16 17.91 8.70
N ALA A 404 -9.67 17.33 9.81
CA ALA A 404 -8.27 17.42 10.19
C ALA A 404 -7.34 16.73 9.18
N PHE A 405 -7.77 15.62 8.59
CA PHE A 405 -6.93 14.84 7.68
C PHE A 405 -6.62 15.55 6.35
N GLU A 406 -7.36 16.61 6.02
CA GLU A 406 -7.04 17.51 4.90
C GLU A 406 -5.65 18.12 5.00
N TYR A 407 -5.18 18.35 6.24
CA TYR A 407 -3.87 18.95 6.52
C TYR A 407 -2.69 17.99 6.42
N PHE A 408 -2.88 16.70 6.11
CA PHE A 408 -1.74 15.80 5.94
C PHE A 408 -0.82 16.33 4.82
N PRO A 409 0.48 16.57 5.11
CA PRO A 409 1.45 17.08 4.13
C PRO A 409 1.88 15.96 3.19
N PHE A 410 1.16 15.82 2.07
CA PHE A 410 1.44 14.73 1.15
C PHE A 410 2.69 15.02 0.31
N ASP A 411 3.71 14.21 0.48
CA ASP A 411 4.92 14.15 -0.35
C ASP A 411 5.46 12.71 -0.37
N MET A 412 5.96 12.24 -1.51
CA MET A 412 6.44 10.87 -1.69
C MET A 412 7.59 10.52 -0.74
N ALA A 413 8.55 11.43 -0.56
CA ALA A 413 9.66 11.18 0.35
C ALA A 413 9.20 11.14 1.82
N LEU A 414 8.27 12.01 2.21
CA LEU A 414 7.72 12.03 3.55
C LEU A 414 6.96 10.74 3.86
N ILE A 415 6.06 10.29 2.98
CA ILE A 415 5.24 9.09 3.24
C ILE A 415 6.07 7.80 3.32
N TYR A 416 7.20 7.73 2.62
CA TYR A 416 8.07 6.55 2.64
C TYR A 416 9.18 6.59 3.69
N TYR A 417 9.69 7.78 4.02
CA TYR A 417 10.87 7.91 4.89
C TYR A 417 10.64 8.77 6.13
N GLY A 418 9.46 9.38 6.26
CA GLY A 418 9.13 10.28 7.37
C GLY A 418 8.95 9.55 8.71
N PRO A 419 8.96 10.29 9.81
CA PRO A 419 8.93 9.74 11.17
C PRO A 419 7.55 9.19 11.58
N HIS A 420 6.48 9.50 10.87
CA HIS A 420 5.10 9.22 11.27
C HIS A 420 4.78 7.72 11.36
N MET A 421 5.48 6.88 10.59
CA MET A 421 5.27 5.43 10.65
C MET A 421 5.75 4.82 11.97
N HIS A 422 6.88 5.28 12.49
CA HIS A 422 7.42 4.79 13.76
C HIS A 422 6.88 5.57 14.96
N GLY A 423 6.60 6.85 14.79
CA GLY A 423 6.02 7.71 15.81
C GLY A 423 6.71 7.59 17.18
N THR A 424 5.96 7.15 18.17
CA THR A 424 6.47 6.97 19.54
C THR A 424 7.56 5.90 19.67
N GLY A 425 7.61 4.94 18.75
CA GLY A 425 8.64 3.90 18.71
C GLY A 425 9.93 4.32 18.00
N LEU A 426 9.96 5.49 17.35
CA LEU A 426 11.14 6.00 16.68
C LEU A 426 12.25 6.29 17.71
N GLU A 427 13.43 5.75 17.48
CA GLU A 427 14.62 6.11 18.24
C GLU A 427 15.12 7.50 17.80
N TRP A 428 15.38 8.36 18.76
CA TRP A 428 15.91 9.70 18.51
C TRP A 428 17.43 9.69 18.74
N ILE A 429 18.19 10.21 17.79
CA ILE A 429 19.65 10.22 17.89
C ILE A 429 20.13 11.66 18.14
N PHE A 430 20.75 11.86 19.30
CA PHE A 430 21.41 13.11 19.66
C PHE A 430 22.85 13.10 19.13
N ALA A 431 23.05 13.54 17.90
CA ALA A 431 24.35 13.56 17.22
C ALA A 431 24.47 14.77 16.28
N GLU A 432 25.70 15.22 16.05
CA GLU A 432 26.03 16.26 15.08
C GLU A 432 25.84 15.74 13.64
N GLU A 433 26.32 14.53 13.39
CA GLU A 433 26.26 13.90 12.09
C GLU A 433 24.98 13.09 11.92
N GLU A 434 24.58 12.90 10.66
CA GLU A 434 23.48 12.04 10.28
C GLU A 434 23.91 10.59 10.40
N THR A 435 23.23 9.84 11.26
CA THR A 435 23.50 8.42 11.46
C THR A 435 22.48 7.61 10.72
N PRO A 436 22.88 6.69 9.81
CA PRO A 436 21.94 5.77 9.17
C PRO A 436 21.17 5.00 10.23
N MET A 437 19.85 5.10 10.22
CA MET A 437 18.99 4.22 11.02
C MET A 437 18.57 3.06 10.12
N PRO A 438 18.71 1.81 10.59
CA PRO A 438 18.28 0.66 9.82
C PRO A 438 16.75 0.61 9.75
N TRP A 439 16.20 1.06 8.63
CA TRP A 439 14.80 0.82 8.29
C TRP A 439 14.63 -0.57 7.72
N TYR A 440 13.56 -1.23 8.07
CA TYR A 440 13.34 -2.64 7.79
C TYR A 440 13.42 -3.00 6.29
N TRP A 441 12.74 -2.29 5.41
CA TRP A 441 12.79 -2.59 3.97
C TRP A 441 13.65 -1.59 3.17
N MET A 442 13.99 -0.47 3.78
CA MET A 442 14.81 0.59 3.16
C MET A 442 16.21 0.71 3.77
N LYS A 443 16.56 -0.17 4.73
CA LYS A 443 17.84 -0.15 5.44
C LYS A 443 19.07 -0.10 4.53
N ASP A 444 18.94 -0.62 3.31
CA ASP A 444 20.04 -0.75 2.37
C ASP A 444 20.11 0.41 1.38
N THR A 445 19.21 1.40 1.43
CA THR A 445 19.20 2.54 0.52
C THR A 445 20.09 3.69 0.98
N GLY A 446 20.70 3.61 2.16
CA GLY A 446 21.47 4.69 2.79
C GLY A 446 20.60 5.86 3.29
N ARG A 447 19.27 5.73 3.19
CA ARG A 447 18.32 6.74 3.66
C ARG A 447 18.02 6.54 5.13
N SER A 448 17.82 7.63 5.85
CA SER A 448 17.58 7.62 7.29
C SER A 448 16.52 8.63 7.66
N THR A 449 15.56 8.22 8.49
CA THR A 449 14.57 9.14 9.08
C THR A 449 15.23 10.22 9.93
N ASN A 450 16.37 9.91 10.57
CA ASN A 450 17.13 10.87 11.38
C ASN A 450 17.79 11.96 10.50
N ASN A 451 17.96 11.72 9.22
CA ASN A 451 18.40 12.69 8.24
C ASN A 451 17.19 13.42 7.64
N LEU A 452 16.95 14.65 8.06
CA LEU A 452 15.82 15.44 7.57
C LEU A 452 15.85 15.63 6.05
N SER A 453 17.02 15.74 5.42
CA SER A 453 17.13 15.91 3.95
C SER A 453 16.66 14.67 3.17
N THR A 454 16.56 13.50 3.80
CA THR A 454 16.05 12.27 3.16
C THR A 454 14.57 12.41 2.79
N TRP A 455 13.78 13.09 3.59
CA TRP A 455 12.33 13.14 3.44
C TRP A 455 11.74 14.56 3.46
N CYS A 456 12.50 15.59 3.86
CA CYS A 456 12.16 17.00 3.64
C CYS A 456 12.64 17.45 2.27
N THR A 457 12.18 16.80 1.21
CA THR A 457 12.59 17.11 -0.17
C THR A 457 11.71 18.17 -0.82
N PHE A 458 10.45 18.18 -0.49
CA PHE A 458 9.46 19.14 -0.96
C PHE A 458 9.11 20.15 0.14
N PHE A 459 8.83 19.66 1.35
CA PHE A 459 8.54 20.51 2.50
C PHE A 459 9.82 20.85 3.27
N THR A 460 9.88 22.08 3.83
CA THR A 460 10.85 22.34 4.89
C THR A 460 10.42 21.65 6.20
N PRO A 461 11.34 21.40 7.15
CA PRO A 461 10.97 20.85 8.45
C PRO A 461 9.89 21.65 9.17
N GLU A 462 9.92 22.99 9.07
CA GLU A 462 8.92 23.88 9.65
C GLU A 462 7.56 23.73 9.00
N GLN A 463 7.50 23.51 7.70
CA GLN A 463 6.25 23.24 6.99
C GLN A 463 5.67 21.88 7.40
N VAL A 464 6.50 20.86 7.58
CA VAL A 464 6.04 19.54 8.10
C VAL A 464 5.46 19.71 9.50
N ILE A 465 6.16 20.43 10.41
CA ILE A 465 5.64 20.75 11.75
C ILE A 465 4.30 21.49 11.64
N TYR A 466 4.21 22.50 10.79
CA TYR A 466 3.00 23.30 10.61
C TYR A 466 1.79 22.44 10.21
N PHE A 467 1.92 21.66 9.13
CA PHE A 467 0.82 20.86 8.61
C PHE A 467 0.42 19.73 9.57
N LEU A 468 1.38 19.01 10.13
CA LEU A 468 1.10 17.98 11.12
C LEU A 468 0.48 18.55 12.40
N SER A 469 0.88 19.76 12.81
CA SER A 469 0.26 20.44 13.98
C SER A 469 -1.20 20.78 13.69
N LYS A 470 -1.52 21.33 12.52
CA LYS A 470 -2.90 21.59 12.10
C LYS A 470 -3.75 20.31 12.09
N LEU A 471 -3.21 19.22 11.55
CA LEU A 471 -3.86 17.92 11.59
C LEU A 471 -4.10 17.47 13.04
N CYS A 472 -3.07 17.52 13.90
CA CYS A 472 -3.18 17.10 15.29
C CYS A 472 -4.15 17.97 16.10
N ASP A 473 -4.23 19.28 15.86
CA ASP A 473 -5.16 20.19 16.53
C ASP A 473 -6.62 19.83 16.26
N GLY A 474 -6.96 19.53 15.02
CA GLY A 474 -8.30 19.05 14.64
C GLY A 474 -8.58 17.64 15.14
N TRP A 475 -7.60 16.73 14.99
CA TRP A 475 -7.72 15.34 15.46
C TRP A 475 -7.90 15.24 16.97
N LYS A 476 -7.19 16.09 17.74
CA LYS A 476 -7.31 16.21 19.19
C LYS A 476 -8.74 16.51 19.62
N LYS A 477 -9.45 17.43 18.96
CA LYS A 477 -10.85 17.75 19.26
C LYS A 477 -11.75 16.51 19.16
N GLY A 478 -11.58 15.70 18.11
CA GLY A 478 -12.31 14.45 17.98
C GLY A 478 -12.01 13.46 19.11
N ILE A 479 -10.74 13.33 19.51
CA ILE A 479 -10.35 12.50 20.66
C ILE A 479 -10.99 13.00 21.95
N GLU A 480 -11.00 14.32 22.20
CA GLU A 480 -11.63 14.93 23.39
C GLU A 480 -13.13 14.65 23.45
N ILE A 481 -13.84 14.77 22.33
CA ILE A 481 -15.27 14.42 22.22
C ILE A 481 -15.51 12.94 22.58
N LEU A 482 -14.67 12.03 22.06
CA LEU A 482 -14.81 10.60 22.35
C LEU A 482 -14.44 10.28 23.81
N ALA A 483 -13.41 10.93 24.34
CA ALA A 483 -12.98 10.75 25.73
C ALA A 483 -14.10 11.13 26.71
N GLU A 484 -14.72 12.29 26.50
CA GLU A 484 -15.87 12.75 27.29
C GLU A 484 -17.01 11.72 27.24
N ALA A 485 -17.41 11.27 26.04
CA ALA A 485 -18.46 10.29 25.85
C ALA A 485 -18.16 8.93 26.48
N LEU A 486 -16.89 8.54 26.56
CA LEU A 486 -16.42 7.29 27.16
C LEU A 486 -16.11 7.42 28.67
N GLY A 487 -16.23 8.62 29.26
CA GLY A 487 -15.88 8.89 30.66
C GLY A 487 -14.39 8.69 30.95
N ILE A 488 -13.54 9.21 30.06
CA ILE A 488 -12.09 9.14 30.16
C ILE A 488 -11.55 10.54 30.45
N GLU A 489 -10.97 10.74 31.63
CA GLU A 489 -10.49 12.05 32.09
C GLU A 489 -9.19 12.49 31.39
N ASN A 490 -8.27 11.56 31.17
CA ASN A 490 -7.00 11.84 30.50
C ASN A 490 -6.85 10.95 29.24
N ALA A 491 -7.11 11.53 28.09
CA ALA A 491 -7.00 10.85 26.80
C ALA A 491 -5.56 10.82 26.22
N PHE A 492 -4.64 11.63 26.77
CA PHE A 492 -3.32 11.87 26.18
C PHE A 492 -2.16 11.28 26.98
N ASP A 493 -2.46 10.43 27.97
CA ASP A 493 -1.50 9.62 28.73
C ASP A 493 -2.07 8.22 28.95
N ALA A 494 -1.43 7.41 29.78
CA ALA A 494 -1.94 6.12 30.24
C ALA A 494 -3.31 6.27 30.89
N ILE A 495 -4.26 5.42 30.52
CA ILE A 495 -5.63 5.45 31.02
C ILE A 495 -5.74 4.54 32.26
N ALA A 496 -6.30 5.07 33.33
CA ALA A 496 -6.60 4.28 34.52
C ALA A 496 -7.61 3.17 34.21
N ASN A 497 -7.37 1.98 34.76
CA ASN A 497 -8.23 0.80 34.54
C ASN A 497 -8.43 0.44 33.05
N PHE A 498 -7.40 0.60 32.24
CA PHE A 498 -7.42 0.36 30.78
C PHE A 498 -7.99 -1.02 30.46
N ASP A 499 -7.50 -2.08 31.11
CA ASP A 499 -7.91 -3.46 30.83
C ASP A 499 -9.42 -3.70 31.06
N SER A 500 -10.03 -3.02 32.04
CA SER A 500 -11.47 -3.12 32.31
C SER A 500 -12.35 -2.48 31.22
N ARG A 501 -11.76 -1.71 30.33
CA ARG A 501 -12.43 -1.01 29.23
C ARG A 501 -12.31 -1.78 27.90
N VAL A 502 -11.38 -2.74 27.80
CA VAL A 502 -11.17 -3.57 26.62
C VAL A 502 -12.46 -4.32 26.27
N GLY A 503 -12.82 -4.32 24.99
CA GLY A 503 -14.08 -4.90 24.51
C GLY A 503 -15.35 -4.06 24.78
N LYS A 504 -15.23 -2.92 25.45
CA LYS A 504 -16.34 -1.97 25.55
C LYS A 504 -16.60 -1.29 24.19
N PRO A 505 -17.86 -1.03 23.83
CA PRO A 505 -18.20 -0.33 22.58
C PRO A 505 -17.43 0.98 22.40
N GLY A 506 -16.82 1.16 21.23
CA GLY A 506 -16.07 2.34 20.83
C GLY A 506 -14.66 2.48 21.42
N PHE A 507 -14.26 1.65 22.40
CA PHE A 507 -12.95 1.81 23.06
C PHE A 507 -11.78 1.46 22.14
N GLU A 508 -11.93 0.48 21.25
CA GLU A 508 -10.90 0.15 20.25
C GLU A 508 -10.74 1.29 19.22
N ASP A 509 -11.83 1.77 18.62
CA ASP A 509 -11.84 2.88 17.68
C ASP A 509 -11.22 4.16 18.27
N PHE A 510 -11.55 4.45 19.54
CA PHE A 510 -10.93 5.53 20.30
C PHE A 510 -9.39 5.35 20.43
N ASN A 511 -8.91 4.14 20.70
CA ASN A 511 -7.47 3.88 20.81
C ASN A 511 -6.76 3.88 19.45
N ILE A 512 -7.44 3.50 18.37
CA ILE A 512 -6.94 3.67 17.00
C ILE A 512 -6.72 5.17 16.71
N ALA A 513 -7.71 6.02 17.03
CA ALA A 513 -7.57 7.47 16.87
C ALA A 513 -6.44 8.05 17.72
N ARG A 514 -6.26 7.60 18.97
CA ARG A 514 -5.16 7.99 19.86
C ARG A 514 -3.79 7.58 19.29
N THR A 515 -3.68 6.37 18.73
CA THR A 515 -2.44 5.88 18.11
C THR A 515 -1.95 6.83 17.03
N MET A 516 -2.83 7.23 16.12
CA MET A 516 -2.49 8.18 15.07
C MET A 516 -2.03 9.53 15.64
N TYR A 517 -2.75 10.06 16.61
CA TYR A 517 -2.39 11.31 17.29
C TYR A 517 -1.00 11.24 17.94
N PHE A 518 -0.71 10.16 18.67
CA PHE A 518 0.58 9.99 19.33
C PHE A 518 1.72 9.90 18.31
N HIS A 519 1.54 9.16 17.23
CA HIS A 519 2.55 9.03 16.19
C HIS A 519 2.87 10.38 15.53
N TYR A 520 1.85 11.17 15.16
CA TYR A 520 2.09 12.48 14.55
C TYR A 520 2.68 13.49 15.54
N MET A 521 2.22 13.47 16.79
CA MET A 521 2.82 14.34 17.84
C MET A 521 4.27 13.97 18.16
N SER A 522 4.60 12.67 18.17
CA SER A 522 5.98 12.21 18.31
C SER A 522 6.82 12.58 17.08
N SER A 523 6.23 12.56 15.88
CA SER A 523 6.89 13.01 14.66
C SER A 523 7.23 14.50 14.68
N ILE A 524 6.29 15.34 15.12
CA ILE A 524 6.52 16.77 15.31
C ILE A 524 7.67 16.98 16.31
N ALA A 525 7.57 16.31 17.46
CA ALA A 525 8.58 16.43 18.53
C ALA A 525 9.96 15.94 18.07
N PHE A 526 10.01 14.87 17.26
CA PHE A 526 11.25 14.39 16.64
C PHE A 526 11.89 15.42 15.71
N VAL A 527 11.11 16.06 14.83
CA VAL A 527 11.63 17.11 13.94
C VAL A 527 12.18 18.29 14.73
N GLU A 528 11.42 18.74 15.74
CA GLU A 528 11.87 19.82 16.63
C GLU A 528 13.14 19.44 17.43
N PHE A 529 13.21 18.20 17.93
CA PHE A 529 14.38 17.64 18.60
C PHE A 529 15.59 17.62 17.66
N ARG A 530 15.42 17.18 16.43
CA ARG A 530 16.52 17.11 15.47
C ARG A 530 17.05 18.50 15.08
N LEU A 531 16.17 19.46 14.86
CA LEU A 531 16.54 20.86 14.61
C LEU A 531 17.28 21.46 15.80
N ALA A 532 16.78 21.24 17.04
CA ALA A 532 17.43 21.72 18.25
C ALA A 532 18.81 21.06 18.49
N SER A 533 18.93 19.76 18.18
CA SER A 533 20.20 19.02 18.27
C SER A 533 21.25 19.59 17.32
N LEU A 534 20.89 19.83 16.06
CA LEU A 534 21.78 20.42 15.06
C LEU A 534 22.23 21.83 15.47
N ALA A 535 21.30 22.67 15.98
CA ALA A 535 21.63 24.01 16.48
C ALA A 535 22.54 23.96 17.71
N TYR A 536 22.31 22.99 18.62
CA TYR A 536 23.16 22.78 19.80
C TYR A 536 24.61 22.47 19.40
N PHE A 537 24.86 21.57 18.46
CA PHE A 537 26.20 21.20 18.02
C PHE A 537 26.89 22.34 17.26
N LYS A 538 26.13 23.20 16.57
CA LYS A 538 26.63 24.43 15.95
C LYS A 538 26.92 25.56 16.94
N ASN A 539 26.72 25.35 18.26
CA ASN A 539 26.81 26.37 19.32
C ASN A 539 25.83 27.55 19.17
N GLU A 540 24.69 27.33 18.51
CA GLU A 540 23.63 28.33 18.36
C GLU A 540 22.74 28.31 19.62
N ASN A 541 22.85 29.34 20.49
CA ASN A 541 22.06 29.45 21.73
C ASN A 541 22.01 28.15 22.55
N ARG A 542 23.14 27.55 22.85
CA ARG A 542 23.27 26.18 23.39
C ARG A 542 22.37 25.90 24.61
N ALA A 543 22.25 26.86 25.53
CA ALA A 543 21.42 26.72 26.73
C ALA A 543 19.93 26.64 26.39
N GLU A 544 19.47 27.45 25.45
CA GLU A 544 18.07 27.40 24.92
C GLU A 544 17.78 26.05 24.26
N GLN A 545 18.72 25.53 23.45
CA GLN A 545 18.56 24.23 22.82
C GLN A 545 18.51 23.09 23.84
N GLN A 546 19.31 23.16 24.92
CA GLN A 546 19.24 22.19 26.01
C GLN A 546 17.88 22.17 26.67
N GLU A 547 17.32 23.35 27.00
CA GLU A 547 15.98 23.46 27.60
C GLU A 547 14.91 22.91 26.65
N LYS A 548 14.97 23.25 25.35
CA LYS A 548 14.05 22.76 24.35
C LYS A 548 14.10 21.23 24.21
N ILE A 549 15.31 20.66 24.10
CA ILE A 549 15.50 19.20 24.00
C ILE A 549 14.93 18.51 25.23
N THR A 550 15.29 18.97 26.44
CA THR A 550 14.78 18.40 27.70
C THR A 550 13.25 18.43 27.73
N THR A 551 12.66 19.56 27.37
CA THR A 551 11.19 19.72 27.32
C THR A 551 10.53 18.74 26.35
N LEU A 552 11.12 18.52 25.18
CA LEU A 552 10.60 17.57 24.16
C LEU A 552 10.65 16.14 24.68
N LEU A 553 11.75 15.74 25.33
CA LEU A 553 11.90 14.41 25.91
C LEU A 553 10.87 14.16 27.04
N GLU A 554 10.64 15.13 27.91
CA GLU A 554 9.63 15.02 28.98
C GLU A 554 8.20 14.91 28.38
N LYS A 555 7.88 15.64 27.33
CA LYS A 555 6.59 15.57 26.65
C LYS A 555 6.38 14.25 25.88
N GLU A 556 7.42 13.50 25.56
CA GLU A 556 7.31 12.22 24.89
C GLU A 556 6.90 11.09 25.85
N LYS A 557 7.28 11.15 27.12
CA LYS A 557 7.01 10.10 28.12
C LYS A 557 5.52 9.71 28.25
N PRO A 558 4.54 10.64 28.36
CA PRO A 558 3.13 10.26 28.42
C PRO A 558 2.66 9.54 27.15
N ARG A 559 3.13 9.90 25.95
CA ARG A 559 2.78 9.22 24.70
C ARG A 559 3.29 7.78 24.70
N ILE A 560 4.54 7.57 25.14
CA ILE A 560 5.15 6.24 25.25
C ILE A 560 4.34 5.36 26.23
N ARG A 561 3.94 5.90 27.39
CA ARG A 561 3.11 5.16 28.37
C ARG A 561 1.76 4.77 27.78
N ALA A 562 1.08 5.71 27.11
CA ALA A 562 -0.19 5.46 26.46
C ALA A 562 -0.08 4.39 25.35
N MET A 563 0.93 4.49 24.50
CA MET A 563 1.18 3.51 23.45
C MET A 563 1.52 2.13 24.01
N SER A 564 2.29 2.05 25.11
CA SER A 564 2.58 0.78 25.78
C SER A 564 1.30 0.05 26.24
N GLN A 565 0.30 0.78 26.74
CA GLN A 565 -1.01 0.19 27.09
C GLN A 565 -1.75 -0.31 25.84
N ILE A 566 -1.77 0.48 24.78
CA ILE A 566 -2.51 0.17 23.55
C ILE A 566 -1.96 -1.09 22.89
N ILE A 567 -0.65 -1.14 22.64
CA ILE A 567 -0.04 -2.26 21.92
C ILE A 567 0.01 -3.56 22.72
N ALA A 568 -0.05 -3.48 24.05
CA ALA A 568 -0.14 -4.66 24.91
C ALA A 568 -1.46 -5.45 24.69
N VAL A 569 -2.49 -4.79 24.17
CA VAL A 569 -3.85 -5.37 24.04
C VAL A 569 -4.25 -5.55 22.58
N TYR A 570 -3.87 -4.63 21.70
CA TYR A 570 -4.29 -4.64 20.30
C TYR A 570 -3.16 -5.15 19.39
N PRO A 571 -3.19 -6.44 18.99
CA PRO A 571 -2.06 -7.09 18.31
C PRO A 571 -1.83 -6.60 16.88
N LYS A 572 -2.75 -5.81 16.33
CA LYS A 572 -2.61 -5.17 15.01
C LYS A 572 -2.05 -3.73 15.10
N ILE A 573 -1.61 -3.31 16.27
CA ILE A 573 -0.99 -2.01 16.52
C ILE A 573 0.32 -2.22 17.30
N PRO A 574 1.43 -1.62 16.89
CA PRO A 574 1.72 -1.00 15.59
C PRO A 574 2.14 -2.06 14.58
N ALA A 575 1.52 -2.08 13.43
CA ALA A 575 1.87 -3.00 12.37
C ALA A 575 2.71 -2.30 11.30
N GLN A 576 3.62 -3.04 10.70
CA GLN A 576 4.36 -2.61 9.54
C GLN A 576 3.56 -2.91 8.26
N GLU A 577 3.67 -2.04 7.26
CA GLU A 577 2.87 -2.13 6.05
C GLU A 577 3.09 -3.40 5.24
N GLU A 578 4.35 -3.72 4.93
CA GLU A 578 4.68 -4.69 3.90
C GLU A 578 4.39 -6.15 4.33
N ALA A 579 4.53 -6.44 5.61
CA ALA A 579 4.38 -7.79 6.13
C ALA A 579 3.49 -7.86 7.37
N GLN A 580 2.79 -6.79 7.72
CA GLN A 580 1.99 -6.66 8.95
C GLN A 580 2.78 -7.03 10.22
N GLN A 581 4.08 -6.80 10.21
CA GLN A 581 4.96 -7.01 11.34
C GLN A 581 4.87 -5.85 12.33
N MET A 582 5.16 -6.14 13.59
CA MET A 582 5.20 -5.09 14.61
C MET A 582 6.39 -4.17 14.38
N LEU A 583 6.15 -2.86 14.27
CA LEU A 583 7.20 -1.85 14.13
C LEU A 583 8.05 -1.72 15.39
N TYR A 584 7.43 -1.84 16.55
CA TYR A 584 8.07 -1.79 17.87
C TYR A 584 7.22 -2.54 18.90
N THR A 585 7.83 -2.91 20.00
CA THR A 585 7.19 -3.68 21.06
C THR A 585 7.04 -2.86 22.34
N VAL A 586 6.29 -3.37 23.30
CA VAL A 586 6.21 -2.78 24.66
C VAL A 586 7.61 -2.65 25.28
N ASP A 587 8.49 -3.61 25.03
CA ASP A 587 9.84 -3.59 25.60
C ASP A 587 10.72 -2.52 24.94
N HIS A 588 10.59 -2.29 23.63
CA HIS A 588 11.21 -1.13 22.97
C HIS A 588 10.77 0.19 23.61
N LEU A 589 9.47 0.35 23.85
CA LEU A 589 8.94 1.57 24.48
C LEU A 589 9.42 1.75 25.92
N LYS A 590 9.51 0.67 26.70
CA LYS A 590 10.11 0.71 28.04
C LYS A 590 11.58 1.12 28.00
N GLN A 591 12.34 0.56 27.03
CA GLN A 591 13.74 0.91 26.86
C GLN A 591 13.89 2.39 26.47
N LYS A 592 13.04 2.90 25.58
CA LYS A 592 13.04 4.32 25.23
C LYS A 592 12.77 5.22 26.44
N LEU A 593 11.85 4.86 27.35
CA LEU A 593 11.64 5.58 28.60
C LEU A 593 12.92 5.60 29.47
N VAL A 594 13.60 4.46 29.60
CA VAL A 594 14.87 4.36 30.35
C VAL A 594 15.94 5.24 29.71
N ASN A 595 16.02 5.25 28.39
CA ASN A 595 16.98 6.08 27.64
C ASN A 595 16.70 7.59 27.87
N ILE A 596 15.42 8.00 27.85
CA ILE A 596 15.04 9.38 28.14
C ILE A 596 15.43 9.77 29.57
N ASP A 597 15.19 8.89 30.56
CA ASP A 597 15.52 9.18 31.98
C ASP A 597 17.03 9.28 32.24
N ASN A 598 17.83 8.57 31.43
CA ASN A 598 19.30 8.58 31.53
C ASN A 598 19.99 9.49 30.49
N PHE A 599 19.23 10.30 29.77
CA PHE A 599 19.78 11.16 28.72
C PHE A 599 20.79 12.19 29.26
N THR A 600 21.90 12.34 28.54
CA THR A 600 22.91 13.38 28.77
C THR A 600 23.22 14.11 27.47
N PHE A 601 23.87 15.29 27.53
CA PHE A 601 24.23 16.05 26.33
C PHE A 601 25.56 15.62 25.71
N GLU A 602 25.80 14.31 25.61
CA GLU A 602 26.93 13.73 24.88
C GLU A 602 26.51 13.32 23.47
N SER A 603 27.39 13.47 22.49
CA SER A 603 27.07 13.12 21.08
C SER A 603 26.93 11.61 20.89
N GLY A 604 26.11 11.20 19.90
CA GLY A 604 25.91 9.81 19.54
C GLY A 604 24.95 9.04 20.42
N GLN A 605 24.26 9.69 21.34
CA GLN A 605 23.30 9.03 22.22
C GLN A 605 22.00 8.69 21.47
N VAL A 606 21.51 7.47 21.69
CA VAL A 606 20.23 6.96 21.17
C VAL A 606 19.19 6.98 22.28
N ILE A 607 18.06 7.59 21.99
CA ILE A 607 16.95 7.80 22.93
C ILE A 607 15.73 7.00 22.49
#